data_8a6bf966d9b8817312c1bcb2114c4023
#
_entry.id   8a6bf966d9b8817312c1bcb2114c4023
#
_cell.length_a   1.000
_cell.length_b   1.000
_cell.length_c   1.000
_cell.angle_alpha   90.00
_cell.angle_beta   90.00
_cell.angle_gamma   90.00
#
_symmetry.space_group_name_H-M   'P 1'
#
loop_
_entity.id
_entity.type
_entity.pdbx_description
1 polymer ?
#
loop_
_entity_poly.entity_id
_entity_poly.type
_entity_poly.pdbx_seq_one_letter_code
_entity_poly.pdbx_strand_id
1 'polypeptide(L)'
;MERINPKFKDDKNYGELTDSALKKHLNDGIYANAPYANLDDLNAAYTELNIIYEFNNAAVGEFGGLVEKYRSEMGIENKVYYKTYASMSSAQKNKVASLYIGYADKEIVTGFDKFGELFKKAVDETEKSVSNDSTSNHGSGGGGGGFKGGETSVKEKPDATNSDNPENDDNGVFADISDVSWAKDAILSLAQKGIINGTAPKTFEPNSNVTREQIVKMILLSMGESAEKGECPFGDVNDSEWYAPFVTKGYKIGIINGISTEEFGIGANLTRQDLAVIAIRAAKAANVEIPSDIKAANFIDADAIADYAKDAVNALYSMGIINGKDGNVFAPNDYCTRAEAAKITYNVFFKQEANA
;
A
#
# COMPACT_ATOMS: atom_id res chain seq x y z
N MET A 1 18.10 5.29 15.92
CA MET A 1 19.14 4.28 15.99
C MET A 1 20.55 4.86 16.02
N GLU A 2 20.95 5.74 15.12
CA GLU A 2 22.29 6.36 15.15
C GLU A 2 22.69 7.02 16.50
N ARG A 3 21.72 7.47 17.30
CA ARG A 3 21.94 8.01 18.66
C ARG A 3 22.11 6.95 19.74
N ILE A 4 21.69 5.71 19.47
CA ILE A 4 21.65 4.64 20.47
C ILE A 4 22.84 3.71 20.31
N ASN A 5 23.41 3.60 19.10
CA ASN A 5 24.52 2.70 18.84
C ASN A 5 25.47 3.19 17.74
N PRO A 6 26.67 3.67 18.11
CA PRO A 6 27.72 4.04 17.14
C PRO A 6 28.12 2.89 16.18
N LYS A 7 27.97 1.62 16.58
CA LYS A 7 28.28 0.46 15.74
C LYS A 7 27.32 0.30 14.56
N PHE A 8 26.09 0.81 14.65
CA PHE A 8 25.20 0.85 13.48
C PHE A 8 25.70 1.80 12.38
N LYS A 9 26.50 2.79 12.71
CA LYS A 9 27.15 3.66 11.73
C LYS A 9 28.21 2.92 10.91
N ASP A 10 28.84 1.92 11.51
CA ASP A 10 29.91 1.12 10.91
C ASP A 10 29.36 -0.19 10.28
N ASP A 11 28.08 -0.54 10.52
CA ASP A 11 27.41 -1.63 9.85
C ASP A 11 27.07 -1.19 8.42
N LYS A 12 27.86 -1.68 7.46
CA LYS A 12 27.65 -1.43 6.03
C LYS A 12 26.21 -1.68 5.61
N ASN A 13 25.57 -2.70 6.19
CA ASN A 13 24.20 -3.09 5.83
C ASN A 13 23.17 -2.03 6.20
N TYR A 14 23.30 -1.37 7.38
CA TYR A 14 22.34 -0.31 7.77
C TYR A 14 22.63 1.03 7.09
N GLY A 15 23.91 1.39 6.94
CA GLY A 15 24.33 2.64 6.29
C GLY A 15 24.01 2.68 4.80
N GLU A 16 24.04 1.52 4.14
CA GLU A 16 23.80 1.34 2.71
C GLU A 16 22.31 1.02 2.40
N LEU A 17 21.44 0.92 3.42
CA LEU A 17 20.01 0.73 3.18
C LEU A 17 19.44 1.96 2.47
N THR A 18 19.27 1.83 1.16
CA THR A 18 18.55 2.80 0.33
C THR A 18 17.04 2.64 0.45
N ASP A 19 16.59 1.46 0.91
CA ASP A 19 15.18 1.13 1.07
C ASP A 19 14.59 1.78 2.33
N SER A 20 13.77 2.81 2.12
CA SER A 20 13.07 3.52 3.19
C SER A 20 12.02 2.66 3.91
N ALA A 21 11.43 1.68 3.22
CA ALA A 21 10.44 0.77 3.80
C ALA A 21 11.11 -0.20 4.79
N LEU A 22 12.28 -0.74 4.43
CA LEU A 22 13.07 -1.56 5.33
C LEU A 22 13.53 -0.76 6.56
N LYS A 23 14.04 0.46 6.38
CA LYS A 23 14.42 1.33 7.52
C LYS A 23 13.24 1.59 8.44
N LYS A 24 12.07 1.83 7.88
CA LYS A 24 10.85 2.03 8.67
C LYS A 24 10.46 0.78 9.43
N HIS A 25 10.43 -0.38 8.77
CA HIS A 25 10.13 -1.67 9.39
C HIS A 25 11.06 -1.97 10.57
N LEU A 26 12.36 -1.78 10.38
CA LEU A 26 13.36 -1.97 11.43
C LEU A 26 13.15 -1.00 12.59
N ASN A 27 12.86 0.26 12.33
CA ASN A 27 12.61 1.24 13.38
C ASN A 27 11.34 0.89 14.16
N ASP A 28 10.23 0.61 13.48
CA ASP A 28 8.96 0.29 14.13
C ASP A 28 9.08 -0.97 15.00
N GLY A 29 9.72 -2.03 14.49
CA GLY A 29 9.95 -3.27 15.23
C GLY A 29 10.90 -3.09 16.43
N ILE A 30 11.96 -2.31 16.28
CA ILE A 30 12.89 -2.02 17.37
C ILE A 30 12.21 -1.22 18.46
N TYR A 31 11.39 -0.21 18.13
CA TYR A 31 10.64 0.55 19.13
C TYR A 31 9.56 -0.30 19.82
N ALA A 32 8.91 -1.21 19.08
CA ALA A 32 7.90 -2.09 19.67
C ALA A 32 8.47 -3.05 20.73
N ASN A 33 9.75 -3.44 20.58
CA ASN A 33 10.43 -4.37 21.49
C ASN A 33 11.29 -3.68 22.58
N ALA A 34 11.35 -2.36 22.59
CA ALA A 34 12.11 -1.62 23.61
C ALA A 34 11.43 -1.72 25.01
N PRO A 35 12.20 -1.61 26.14
CA PRO A 35 13.64 -1.38 26.21
C PRO A 35 14.48 -2.65 26.00
N TYR A 36 15.68 -2.50 25.45
CA TYR A 36 16.69 -3.58 25.34
C TYR A 36 17.64 -3.55 26.53
N ALA A 37 18.00 -4.71 27.04
CA ALA A 37 18.87 -4.81 28.22
C ALA A 37 20.33 -4.43 27.89
N ASN A 38 20.76 -4.70 26.69
CA ASN A 38 22.12 -4.44 26.23
C ASN A 38 22.19 -4.32 24.69
N LEU A 39 23.38 -4.09 24.17
CA LEU A 39 23.62 -3.93 22.75
C LEU A 39 23.43 -5.21 21.93
N ASP A 40 23.74 -6.37 22.53
CA ASP A 40 23.62 -7.66 21.84
C ASP A 40 22.15 -8.00 21.63
N ASP A 41 21.27 -7.69 22.60
CA ASP A 41 19.82 -7.84 22.46
C ASP A 41 19.26 -6.94 21.33
N LEU A 42 19.78 -5.71 21.23
CA LEU A 42 19.38 -4.79 20.15
C LEU A 42 19.85 -5.29 18.77
N ASN A 43 21.07 -5.85 18.69
CA ASN A 43 21.60 -6.41 17.44
C ASN A 43 20.84 -7.68 17.03
N ALA A 44 20.45 -8.51 18.00
CA ALA A 44 19.63 -9.68 17.75
C ALA A 44 18.26 -9.28 17.18
N ALA A 45 17.57 -8.31 17.80
CA ALA A 45 16.31 -7.79 17.30
C ALA A 45 16.42 -7.19 15.91
N TYR A 46 17.52 -6.48 15.62
CA TYR A 46 17.79 -5.97 14.28
C TYR A 46 17.90 -7.10 13.24
N THR A 47 18.61 -8.16 13.57
CA THR A 47 18.79 -9.33 12.69
C THR A 47 17.44 -10.03 12.44
N GLU A 48 16.66 -10.28 13.50
CA GLU A 48 15.32 -10.85 13.40
C GLU A 48 14.41 -10.04 12.47
N LEU A 49 14.38 -8.72 12.66
CA LEU A 49 13.52 -7.84 11.87
C LEU A 49 13.93 -7.77 10.39
N ASN A 50 15.22 -7.86 10.07
CA ASN A 50 15.67 -7.96 8.69
C ASN A 50 15.16 -9.25 8.02
N ILE A 51 15.27 -10.37 8.70
CA ILE A 51 14.78 -11.66 8.21
C ILE A 51 13.26 -11.61 8.02
N ILE A 52 12.52 -11.08 8.99
CA ILE A 52 11.06 -10.90 8.91
C ILE A 52 10.67 -10.03 7.73
N TYR A 53 11.44 -8.96 7.46
CA TYR A 53 11.21 -8.10 6.31
C TYR A 53 11.29 -8.87 4.98
N GLU A 54 12.29 -9.76 4.83
CA GLU A 54 12.38 -10.62 3.63
C GLU A 54 11.11 -11.48 3.48
N PHE A 55 10.60 -12.07 4.56
CA PHE A 55 9.37 -12.88 4.51
C PHE A 55 8.12 -12.07 4.17
N ASN A 56 7.99 -10.87 4.73
CA ASN A 56 6.82 -10.02 4.51
C ASN A 56 6.76 -9.44 3.08
N ASN A 57 7.92 -9.41 2.39
CA ASN A 57 8.02 -8.90 1.02
C ASN A 57 8.26 -10.01 -0.02
N ALA A 58 8.32 -11.26 0.41
CA ALA A 58 8.54 -12.39 -0.49
C ALA A 58 7.29 -12.67 -1.35
N ALA A 59 7.52 -13.00 -2.62
CA ALA A 59 6.49 -13.65 -3.41
C ALA A 59 6.17 -15.04 -2.81
N VAL A 60 4.92 -15.50 -2.99
CA VAL A 60 4.45 -16.80 -2.45
C VAL A 60 5.40 -17.94 -2.85
N GLY A 61 5.92 -17.93 -4.09
CA GLY A 61 6.85 -18.95 -4.57
C GLY A 61 8.25 -18.90 -3.94
N GLU A 62 8.68 -17.76 -3.41
CA GLU A 62 9.99 -17.54 -2.78
C GLU A 62 9.98 -17.87 -1.29
N PHE A 63 8.81 -17.79 -0.66
CA PHE A 63 8.63 -17.97 0.77
C PHE A 63 9.24 -19.28 1.28
N GLY A 64 9.04 -20.38 0.55
CA GLY A 64 9.61 -21.69 0.91
C GLY A 64 11.14 -21.70 0.94
N GLY A 65 11.78 -20.99 0.02
CA GLY A 65 13.24 -20.83 -0.01
C GLY A 65 13.75 -20.04 1.20
N LEU A 66 13.02 -19.00 1.63
CA LEU A 66 13.36 -18.24 2.83
C LEU A 66 13.21 -19.08 4.11
N VAL A 67 12.15 -19.90 4.21
CA VAL A 67 11.96 -20.82 5.34
C VAL A 67 13.16 -21.76 5.47
N GLU A 68 13.61 -22.34 4.37
CA GLU A 68 14.79 -23.24 4.38
C GLU A 68 16.09 -22.48 4.68
N LYS A 69 16.24 -21.25 4.17
CA LYS A 69 17.41 -20.40 4.40
C LYS A 69 17.58 -20.03 5.87
N TYR A 70 16.47 -19.66 6.53
CA TYR A 70 16.49 -19.03 7.86
C TYR A 70 15.95 -19.90 9.00
N ARG A 71 15.63 -21.20 8.74
CA ARG A 71 15.03 -22.08 9.74
C ARG A 71 15.85 -22.21 11.04
N SER A 72 17.19 -22.16 10.92
CA SER A 72 18.11 -22.27 12.04
C SER A 72 18.11 -21.00 12.87
N GLU A 73 18.25 -19.84 12.21
CA GLU A 73 18.23 -18.52 12.83
C GLU A 73 16.92 -18.26 13.55
N MET A 74 15.80 -18.68 12.94
CA MET A 74 14.46 -18.58 13.54
C MET A 74 14.20 -19.61 14.63
N GLY A 75 15.08 -20.58 14.83
CA GLY A 75 14.92 -21.65 15.83
C GLY A 75 13.72 -22.57 15.59
N ILE A 76 13.23 -22.66 14.33
CA ILE A 76 12.04 -23.44 14.00
C ILE A 76 12.30 -24.90 13.61
N GLU A 77 13.53 -25.30 13.34
CA GLU A 77 13.91 -26.63 12.83
C GLU A 77 13.32 -27.79 13.63
N ASN A 78 13.26 -27.65 14.94
CA ASN A 78 12.76 -28.68 15.84
C ASN A 78 11.28 -28.54 16.19
N LYS A 79 10.61 -27.47 15.70
CA LYS A 79 9.19 -27.24 15.99
C LYS A 79 8.31 -28.19 15.19
N VAL A 80 7.24 -28.67 15.82
CA VAL A 80 6.28 -29.60 15.18
C VAL A 80 5.70 -29.01 13.89
N TYR A 81 5.27 -27.76 13.93
CA TYR A 81 4.69 -27.08 12.77
C TYR A 81 5.66 -26.95 11.59
N TYR A 82 6.98 -26.80 11.84
CA TYR A 82 7.98 -26.82 10.77
C TYR A 82 8.11 -28.22 10.15
N LYS A 83 8.12 -29.28 10.94
CA LYS A 83 8.17 -30.65 10.43
C LYS A 83 6.95 -30.97 9.57
N THR A 84 5.78 -30.52 10.01
CA THR A 84 4.55 -30.59 9.23
C THR A 84 4.69 -29.85 7.91
N TYR A 85 5.10 -28.57 7.94
CA TYR A 85 5.35 -27.78 6.76
C TYR A 85 6.36 -28.44 5.79
N ALA A 86 7.46 -28.96 6.30
CA ALA A 86 8.50 -29.61 5.51
C ALA A 86 7.96 -30.80 4.70
N SER A 87 6.99 -31.54 5.27
CA SER A 87 6.34 -32.68 4.62
C SER A 87 5.23 -32.31 3.61
N MET A 88 4.84 -31.04 3.53
CA MET A 88 3.79 -30.56 2.64
C MET A 88 4.20 -30.56 1.17
N SER A 89 3.24 -30.75 0.29
CA SER A 89 3.40 -30.54 -1.15
C SER A 89 3.66 -29.05 -1.46
N SER A 90 4.19 -28.77 -2.66
CA SER A 90 4.44 -27.39 -3.09
C SER A 90 3.17 -26.52 -3.08
N ALA A 91 2.02 -27.08 -3.46
CA ALA A 91 0.75 -26.37 -3.42
C ALA A 91 0.33 -26.00 -1.99
N GLN A 92 0.54 -26.92 -1.04
CA GLN A 92 0.27 -26.67 0.38
C GLN A 92 1.24 -25.63 0.96
N LYS A 93 2.53 -25.70 0.63
CA LYS A 93 3.53 -24.71 1.03
C LYS A 93 3.20 -23.31 0.52
N ASN A 94 2.74 -23.20 -0.72
CA ASN A 94 2.28 -21.94 -1.28
C ASN A 94 1.03 -21.41 -0.56
N LYS A 95 0.12 -22.29 -0.13
CA LYS A 95 -1.04 -21.89 0.67
C LYS A 95 -0.62 -21.39 2.06
N VAL A 96 0.34 -22.03 2.72
CA VAL A 96 0.93 -21.56 3.98
C VAL A 96 1.53 -20.17 3.79
N ALA A 97 2.31 -19.95 2.71
CA ALA A 97 2.90 -18.67 2.39
C ALA A 97 1.83 -17.57 2.23
N SER A 98 0.78 -17.84 1.45
CA SER A 98 -0.31 -16.88 1.23
C SER A 98 -1.05 -16.55 2.52
N LEU A 99 -1.27 -17.52 3.39
CA LEU A 99 -1.92 -17.31 4.69
C LEU A 99 -1.02 -16.49 5.62
N TYR A 100 0.27 -16.84 5.73
CA TYR A 100 1.23 -16.11 6.55
C TYR A 100 1.30 -14.64 6.13
N ILE A 101 1.51 -14.36 4.83
CA ILE A 101 1.56 -13.00 4.29
C ILE A 101 0.27 -12.24 4.65
N GLY A 102 -0.90 -12.86 4.45
CA GLY A 102 -2.18 -12.25 4.82
C GLY A 102 -2.39 -12.03 6.32
N TYR A 103 -1.64 -12.69 7.20
CA TYR A 103 -1.62 -12.38 8.65
C TYR A 103 -0.62 -11.27 8.97
N ALA A 104 0.58 -11.32 8.38
CA ALA A 104 1.61 -10.32 8.57
C ALA A 104 1.18 -8.92 8.08
N ASP A 105 0.31 -8.87 7.07
CA ASP A 105 -0.31 -7.60 6.60
C ASP A 105 -1.24 -6.96 7.65
N LYS A 106 -1.74 -7.73 8.59
CA LYS A 106 -2.71 -7.27 9.61
C LYS A 106 -2.09 -6.99 10.97
N GLU A 107 -0.92 -7.56 11.22
CA GLU A 107 -0.25 -7.50 12.52
C GLU A 107 1.22 -7.16 12.31
N ILE A 108 1.76 -6.27 13.15
CA ILE A 108 3.20 -5.98 13.13
C ILE A 108 3.95 -7.21 13.66
N VAL A 109 4.78 -7.80 12.82
CA VAL A 109 5.64 -8.93 13.21
C VAL A 109 6.93 -8.35 13.80
N THR A 110 7.05 -8.42 15.13
CA THR A 110 8.11 -7.74 15.89
C THR A 110 9.31 -8.61 16.23
N GLY A 111 9.28 -9.91 15.89
CA GLY A 111 10.35 -10.86 16.17
C GLY A 111 9.99 -12.28 15.75
N PHE A 112 10.92 -13.21 15.94
CA PHE A 112 10.74 -14.61 15.54
C PHE A 112 9.63 -15.34 16.31
N ASP A 113 9.34 -14.94 17.54
CA ASP A 113 8.21 -15.52 18.29
C ASP A 113 6.89 -15.20 17.60
N LYS A 114 6.66 -13.95 17.19
CA LYS A 114 5.45 -13.56 16.46
C LYS A 114 5.40 -14.17 15.07
N PHE A 115 6.54 -14.26 14.38
CA PHE A 115 6.66 -15.01 13.13
C PHE A 115 6.21 -16.46 13.33
N GLY A 116 6.76 -17.14 14.33
CA GLY A 116 6.46 -18.55 14.62
C GLY A 116 5.00 -18.80 14.95
N GLU A 117 4.33 -17.88 15.67
CA GLU A 117 2.90 -17.91 15.94
C GLU A 117 2.08 -17.87 14.65
N LEU A 118 2.33 -16.89 13.77
CA LEU A 118 1.60 -16.70 12.52
C LEU A 118 1.89 -17.83 11.52
N PHE A 119 3.14 -18.27 11.44
CA PHE A 119 3.54 -19.38 10.59
C PHE A 119 2.88 -20.70 11.02
N LYS A 120 2.89 -20.99 12.32
CA LYS A 120 2.18 -22.14 12.89
C LYS A 120 0.69 -22.09 12.56
N LYS A 121 0.04 -20.95 12.72
CA LYS A 121 -1.36 -20.75 12.41
C LYS A 121 -1.65 -21.05 10.92
N ALA A 122 -0.79 -20.57 10.01
CA ALA A 122 -0.92 -20.84 8.58
C ALA A 122 -0.77 -22.33 8.23
N VAL A 123 0.16 -23.03 8.89
CA VAL A 123 0.36 -24.48 8.76
C VAL A 123 -0.88 -25.23 9.23
N ASP A 124 -1.35 -24.96 10.45
CA ASP A 124 -2.53 -25.62 11.05
C ASP A 124 -3.81 -25.43 10.19
N GLU A 125 -4.02 -24.25 9.64
CA GLU A 125 -5.17 -23.98 8.76
C GLU A 125 -5.06 -24.71 7.42
N THR A 126 -3.83 -24.85 6.89
CA THR A 126 -3.60 -25.61 5.66
C THR A 126 -3.90 -27.09 5.86
N GLU A 127 -3.44 -27.70 6.97
CA GLU A 127 -3.73 -29.10 7.32
C GLU A 127 -5.23 -29.36 7.45
N LYS A 128 -5.95 -28.51 8.18
CA LYS A 128 -7.42 -28.63 8.36
C LYS A 128 -8.17 -28.63 7.04
N SER A 129 -7.73 -27.82 6.06
CA SER A 129 -8.36 -27.75 4.75
C SER A 129 -8.19 -29.04 3.94
N VAL A 130 -7.09 -29.76 4.11
CA VAL A 130 -6.83 -31.06 3.44
C VAL A 130 -7.65 -32.18 4.08
N SER A 131 -7.82 -32.13 5.40
CA SER A 131 -8.59 -33.15 6.15
C SER A 131 -10.09 -33.10 5.81
N ASN A 132 -10.62 -31.91 5.50
CA ASN A 132 -12.05 -31.75 5.11
C ASN A 132 -12.32 -32.20 3.68
N ASP A 133 -11.33 -32.17 2.80
CA ASP A 133 -11.50 -32.62 1.40
C ASP A 133 -11.45 -34.14 1.27
N SER A 134 -10.86 -34.83 2.26
CA SER A 134 -10.73 -36.28 2.28
C SER A 134 -11.95 -37.01 2.83
N THR A 135 -12.93 -36.31 3.39
CA THR A 135 -14.14 -36.89 3.99
C THR A 135 -15.37 -36.90 3.08
N SER A 136 -15.28 -36.40 1.84
CA SER A 136 -16.42 -36.35 0.92
C SER A 136 -16.41 -37.42 -0.19
N ASN A 137 -15.65 -38.52 -0.05
CA ASN A 137 -15.69 -39.57 -1.07
C ASN A 137 -15.63 -40.99 -0.46
N HIS A 138 -16.72 -41.40 0.21
CA HIS A 138 -17.08 -42.83 0.34
C HIS A 138 -18.59 -42.99 0.57
N GLY A 139 -19.26 -43.38 -0.48
CA GLY A 139 -20.66 -43.77 -0.45
C GLY A 139 -20.99 -44.56 -1.73
N SER A 140 -20.57 -45.80 -1.72
CA SER A 140 -20.86 -46.85 -2.71
C SER A 140 -22.37 -47.14 -2.81
N GLY A 141 -22.81 -47.49 -4.01
CA GLY A 141 -23.85 -48.49 -4.13
C GLY A 141 -25.06 -48.12 -4.97
N GLY A 142 -25.10 -48.55 -6.19
CA GLY A 142 -26.00 -49.46 -6.83
C GLY A 142 -27.48 -49.06 -6.99
N GLY A 143 -27.98 -49.16 -8.23
CA GLY A 143 -29.38 -49.47 -8.44
C GLY A 143 -30.02 -48.66 -9.57
N GLY A 144 -30.18 -49.32 -10.71
CA GLY A 144 -30.69 -48.86 -11.98
C GLY A 144 -32.18 -48.46 -11.99
N GLY A 145 -32.59 -47.94 -13.12
CA GLY A 145 -34.01 -47.76 -13.42
C GLY A 145 -34.23 -46.57 -14.33
N GLY A 146 -34.46 -46.89 -15.58
CA GLY A 146 -34.56 -46.02 -16.72
C GLY A 146 -35.90 -45.29 -16.84
N PHE A 147 -36.00 -44.68 -17.98
CA PHE A 147 -37.16 -44.26 -18.79
C PHE A 147 -37.38 -42.76 -19.00
N LYS A 148 -37.17 -42.44 -20.27
CA LYS A 148 -37.96 -41.57 -21.20
C LYS A 148 -38.21 -40.13 -20.76
N GLY A 149 -37.75 -39.18 -21.53
CA GLY A 149 -38.17 -38.85 -22.91
C GLY A 149 -38.97 -37.57 -22.89
N GLY A 150 -38.57 -36.58 -23.64
CA GLY A 150 -39.31 -35.35 -23.82
C GLY A 150 -38.47 -34.26 -24.51
N GLU A 151 -38.54 -34.27 -25.84
CA GLU A 151 -38.03 -33.25 -26.75
C GLU A 151 -38.72 -31.90 -26.49
N THR A 152 -37.99 -30.86 -26.77
CA THR A 152 -38.09 -29.81 -27.80
C THR A 152 -37.61 -28.52 -27.17
N SER A 153 -36.89 -27.62 -27.74
CA SER A 153 -36.54 -27.20 -29.09
C SER A 153 -35.48 -26.12 -29.05
N VAL A 154 -34.66 -26.20 -30.02
CA VAL A 154 -33.66 -25.25 -30.52
C VAL A 154 -34.15 -23.80 -30.53
N LYS A 155 -33.27 -22.87 -30.13
CA LYS A 155 -33.03 -21.64 -30.89
C LYS A 155 -31.60 -21.15 -30.71
N GLU A 156 -31.09 -20.80 -31.87
CA GLU A 156 -29.73 -20.54 -32.26
C GLU A 156 -29.11 -19.30 -31.63
N LYS A 157 -27.77 -19.40 -31.63
CA LYS A 157 -26.71 -18.42 -31.52
C LYS A 157 -26.91 -17.20 -32.46
N PRO A 158 -26.27 -16.05 -32.17
CA PRO A 158 -25.10 -15.75 -33.00
C PRO A 158 -23.80 -15.52 -32.22
N ASP A 159 -22.81 -16.05 -32.86
CA ASP A 159 -21.39 -15.93 -32.79
C ASP A 159 -20.91 -14.48 -32.65
N ALA A 160 -20.03 -14.24 -31.72
CA ALA A 160 -19.08 -13.13 -31.78
C ALA A 160 -17.81 -13.56 -31.03
N THR A 161 -16.83 -13.92 -31.83
CA THR A 161 -15.43 -14.01 -31.47
C THR A 161 -15.01 -12.84 -30.62
N ASN A 162 -14.49 -13.11 -29.44
CA ASN A 162 -13.58 -12.20 -28.82
C ASN A 162 -12.50 -12.97 -28.05
N SER A 163 -11.29 -12.68 -28.38
CA SER A 163 -10.08 -13.16 -27.77
C SER A 163 -9.98 -12.55 -26.39
N ASP A 164 -10.35 -13.31 -25.38
CA ASP A 164 -10.01 -12.98 -24.00
C ASP A 164 -8.62 -13.52 -23.70
N ASN A 165 -7.68 -12.61 -23.62
CA ASN A 165 -6.41 -12.83 -22.96
C ASN A 165 -6.57 -12.37 -21.50
N PRO A 166 -6.68 -13.27 -20.51
CA PRO A 166 -6.65 -12.91 -19.11
C PRO A 166 -5.23 -13.11 -18.59
N GLU A 167 -4.32 -12.27 -19.02
CA GLU A 167 -3.01 -12.14 -18.39
C GLU A 167 -2.77 -10.70 -18.00
N ASN A 168 -3.36 -10.33 -16.87
CA ASN A 168 -2.78 -9.40 -15.95
C ASN A 168 -3.11 -9.91 -14.55
N ASP A 169 -2.16 -10.66 -14.01
CA ASP A 169 -2.14 -11.11 -12.63
C ASP A 169 -2.05 -9.86 -11.75
N ASP A 170 -3.22 -9.41 -11.38
CA ASP A 170 -3.46 -8.34 -10.43
C ASP A 170 -2.95 -8.87 -9.10
N ASN A 171 -1.82 -8.41 -8.64
CA ASN A 171 -1.08 -8.84 -7.44
C ASN A 171 -1.91 -8.78 -6.14
N GLY A 172 -3.23 -8.87 -6.23
CA GLY A 172 -4.18 -9.12 -5.15
C GLY A 172 -4.25 -8.05 -4.05
N VAL A 173 -3.62 -6.88 -4.25
CA VAL A 173 -3.57 -5.82 -3.24
C VAL A 173 -4.96 -5.21 -3.03
N PHE A 174 -5.66 -4.84 -4.11
CA PHE A 174 -7.02 -4.30 -4.05
C PHE A 174 -7.90 -4.92 -5.13
N ALA A 175 -9.09 -5.37 -4.75
CA ALA A 175 -10.03 -6.01 -5.67
C ALA A 175 -10.95 -5.02 -6.39
N ASP A 176 -11.06 -3.79 -5.89
CA ASP A 176 -12.03 -2.78 -6.31
C ASP A 176 -11.43 -1.66 -7.20
N ILE A 177 -10.23 -1.88 -7.76
CA ILE A 177 -9.55 -0.91 -8.62
C ILE A 177 -9.65 -1.24 -10.12
N SER A 178 -10.41 -2.28 -10.51
CA SER A 178 -10.63 -2.67 -11.90
C SER A 178 -11.26 -1.56 -12.74
N ASP A 179 -12.22 -0.84 -12.16
CA ASP A 179 -13.00 0.19 -12.84
C ASP A 179 -12.27 1.54 -12.94
N VAL A 180 -11.12 1.65 -12.29
CA VAL A 180 -10.23 2.83 -12.35
C VAL A 180 -8.87 2.48 -12.97
N SER A 181 -8.88 1.75 -14.07
CA SER A 181 -7.69 1.29 -14.78
C SER A 181 -6.66 2.39 -15.04
N TRP A 182 -7.13 3.62 -15.27
CA TRP A 182 -6.31 4.82 -15.48
C TRP A 182 -5.46 5.21 -14.25
N ALA A 183 -5.85 4.81 -13.04
CA ALA A 183 -5.13 5.06 -11.78
C ALA A 183 -4.49 3.79 -11.19
N LYS A 184 -4.78 2.61 -11.73
CA LYS A 184 -4.40 1.31 -11.19
C LYS A 184 -2.91 1.23 -10.85
N ASP A 185 -2.04 1.53 -11.81
CA ASP A 185 -0.58 1.46 -11.63
C ASP A 185 -0.08 2.43 -10.54
N ALA A 186 -0.66 3.62 -10.48
CA ALA A 186 -0.34 4.60 -9.45
C ALA A 186 -0.75 4.10 -8.05
N ILE A 187 -1.95 3.56 -7.93
CA ILE A 187 -2.47 3.00 -6.67
C ILE A 187 -1.59 1.84 -6.20
N LEU A 188 -1.29 0.88 -7.07
CA LEU A 188 -0.45 -0.27 -6.73
C LEU A 188 0.97 0.14 -6.35
N SER A 189 1.59 1.06 -7.10
CA SER A 189 2.93 1.56 -6.80
C SER A 189 2.99 2.27 -5.46
N LEU A 190 2.03 3.15 -5.16
CA LEU A 190 1.97 3.85 -3.87
C LEU A 190 1.69 2.89 -2.70
N ALA A 191 0.88 1.85 -2.93
CA ALA A 191 0.63 0.83 -1.93
C ALA A 191 1.88 -0.01 -1.65
N GLN A 192 2.60 -0.45 -2.69
CA GLN A 192 3.87 -1.16 -2.55
C GLN A 192 4.93 -0.34 -1.79
N LYS A 193 4.92 0.98 -1.96
CA LYS A 193 5.80 1.91 -1.24
C LYS A 193 5.31 2.21 0.20
N GLY A 194 4.19 1.64 0.65
CA GLY A 194 3.60 1.91 1.96
C GLY A 194 3.07 3.33 2.15
N ILE A 195 2.87 4.06 1.05
CA ILE A 195 2.39 5.45 1.06
C ILE A 195 0.88 5.51 1.27
N ILE A 196 0.16 4.57 0.67
CA ILE A 196 -1.29 4.43 0.83
C ILE A 196 -1.65 3.02 1.31
N ASN A 197 -2.76 2.95 2.04
CA ASN A 197 -3.35 1.70 2.48
C ASN A 197 -4.80 1.61 2.00
N GLY A 198 -5.34 0.39 1.96
CA GLY A 198 -6.77 0.18 1.78
C GLY A 198 -7.58 0.67 2.98
N THR A 199 -8.88 0.81 2.80
CA THR A 199 -9.86 1.13 3.85
C THR A 199 -10.30 -0.14 4.58
N ALA A 200 -10.18 -1.30 3.91
CA ALA A 200 -10.40 -2.64 4.44
C ALA A 200 -9.51 -3.63 3.67
N PRO A 201 -9.42 -4.91 4.12
CA PRO A 201 -8.68 -5.94 3.39
C PRO A 201 -9.12 -6.02 1.92
N LYS A 202 -8.17 -5.85 1.00
CA LYS A 202 -8.37 -5.84 -0.45
C LYS A 202 -9.34 -4.76 -0.99
N THR A 203 -9.59 -3.71 -0.22
CA THR A 203 -10.52 -2.63 -0.59
C THR A 203 -9.79 -1.29 -0.53
N PHE A 204 -9.72 -0.59 -1.64
CA PHE A 204 -9.11 0.74 -1.75
C PHE A 204 -10.13 1.86 -1.68
N GLU A 205 -11.35 1.62 -2.14
CA GLU A 205 -12.43 2.62 -2.33
C GLU A 205 -12.01 3.76 -3.28
N PRO A 206 -11.67 3.46 -4.53
CA PRO A 206 -11.08 4.42 -5.46
C PRO A 206 -11.94 5.66 -5.72
N ASN A 207 -13.27 5.50 -5.66
CA ASN A 207 -14.24 6.55 -5.93
C ASN A 207 -14.69 7.33 -4.69
N SER A 208 -14.25 6.92 -3.48
CA SER A 208 -14.54 7.66 -2.25
C SER A 208 -13.74 8.98 -2.23
N ASN A 209 -14.33 10.02 -1.65
CA ASN A 209 -13.63 11.29 -1.48
C ASN A 209 -12.45 11.15 -0.53
N VAL A 210 -11.39 11.90 -0.80
CA VAL A 210 -10.22 11.99 0.10
C VAL A 210 -10.35 13.21 1.00
N THR A 211 -9.99 13.04 2.29
CA THR A 211 -9.97 14.16 3.23
C THR A 211 -8.62 14.90 3.19
N ARG A 212 -8.62 16.13 3.72
CA ARG A 212 -7.43 17.01 3.73
C ARG A 212 -6.25 16.36 4.45
N GLU A 213 -6.46 15.79 5.63
CA GLU A 213 -5.40 15.13 6.42
C GLU A 213 -4.88 13.85 5.74
N GLN A 214 -5.73 13.12 5.02
CA GLN A 214 -5.31 11.94 4.25
C GLN A 214 -4.35 12.32 3.11
N ILE A 215 -4.65 13.41 2.41
CA ILE A 215 -3.78 13.91 1.33
C ILE A 215 -2.44 14.41 1.88
N VAL A 216 -2.43 15.11 3.00
CA VAL A 216 -1.18 15.58 3.60
C VAL A 216 -0.27 14.42 3.95
N LYS A 217 -0.82 13.36 4.56
CA LYS A 217 -0.06 12.13 4.83
C LYS A 217 0.48 11.50 3.54
N MET A 218 -0.37 11.33 2.53
CA MET A 218 0.01 10.70 1.26
C MET A 218 1.17 11.48 0.59
N ILE A 219 1.07 12.79 0.52
CA ILE A 219 2.07 13.66 -0.09
C ILE A 219 3.38 13.64 0.70
N LEU A 220 3.35 13.79 2.02
CA LEU A 220 4.57 13.76 2.84
C LEU A 220 5.32 12.44 2.72
N LEU A 221 4.59 11.32 2.77
CA LEU A 221 5.21 10.00 2.57
C LEU A 221 5.79 9.86 1.16
N SER A 222 5.16 10.45 0.14
CA SER A 222 5.69 10.45 -1.24
C SER A 222 6.93 11.30 -1.42
N MET A 223 7.12 12.33 -0.60
CA MET A 223 8.34 13.14 -0.53
C MET A 223 9.46 12.44 0.27
N GLY A 224 9.22 11.29 0.87
CA GLY A 224 10.14 10.64 1.81
C GLY A 224 10.21 11.32 3.18
N GLU A 225 9.25 12.20 3.48
CA GLU A 225 9.21 12.92 4.76
C GLU A 225 8.52 12.07 5.84
N SER A 226 9.07 12.12 7.05
CA SER A 226 8.48 11.48 8.21
C SER A 226 7.52 12.42 8.95
N ALA A 227 6.58 11.82 9.67
CA ALA A 227 5.72 12.54 10.60
C ALA A 227 6.56 13.25 11.69
N GLU A 228 6.18 14.46 12.08
CA GLU A 228 6.92 15.26 13.06
C GLU A 228 5.98 15.75 14.16
N LYS A 229 6.31 15.43 15.41
CA LYS A 229 5.59 15.95 16.57
C LYS A 229 6.02 17.39 16.85
N GLY A 230 5.10 18.24 17.25
CA GLY A 230 5.41 19.62 17.57
C GLY A 230 4.13 20.45 17.69
N GLU A 231 4.30 21.75 17.94
CA GLU A 231 3.18 22.67 18.00
C GLU A 231 2.56 22.86 16.62
N CYS A 232 1.25 22.74 16.57
CA CYS A 232 0.43 22.99 15.40
C CYS A 232 -0.45 24.23 15.69
N PRO A 233 -0.55 25.20 14.76
CA PRO A 233 -1.32 26.41 15.01
C PRO A 233 -2.84 26.20 14.92
N PHE A 234 -3.28 25.03 14.46
CA PHE A 234 -4.68 24.74 14.18
C PHE A 234 -5.38 24.09 15.36
N GLY A 235 -6.42 24.74 15.88
CA GLY A 235 -7.14 24.30 17.06
C GLY A 235 -8.02 23.06 16.85
N ASP A 236 -8.32 22.71 15.60
CA ASP A 236 -9.05 21.49 15.22
C ASP A 236 -8.14 20.26 15.07
N VAL A 237 -6.82 20.41 15.23
CA VAL A 237 -5.85 19.32 15.18
C VAL A 237 -5.62 18.76 16.59
N ASN A 238 -6.14 17.55 16.83
CA ASN A 238 -5.94 16.87 18.11
C ASN A 238 -4.59 16.11 18.09
N ASP A 239 -3.67 16.49 18.98
CA ASP A 239 -2.30 15.97 19.05
C ASP A 239 -2.21 14.44 19.28
N SER A 240 -3.26 13.83 19.83
CA SER A 240 -3.32 12.37 20.05
C SER A 240 -3.69 11.57 18.80
N GLU A 241 -4.15 12.24 17.74
CA GLU A 241 -4.63 11.61 16.54
C GLU A 241 -3.52 11.35 15.53
N TRP A 242 -3.72 10.32 14.69
CA TRP A 242 -2.74 9.86 13.71
C TRP A 242 -2.30 10.93 12.71
N TYR A 243 -3.17 11.89 12.41
CA TYR A 243 -2.93 12.94 11.41
C TYR A 243 -2.09 14.10 11.96
N ALA A 244 -2.13 14.34 13.28
CA ALA A 244 -1.50 15.52 13.87
C ALA A 244 -0.01 15.69 13.50
N PRO A 245 0.85 14.64 13.59
CA PRO A 245 2.26 14.79 13.23
C PRO A 245 2.48 15.08 11.74
N PHE A 246 1.56 14.63 10.85
CA PHE A 246 1.63 14.93 9.43
C PHE A 246 1.18 16.37 9.13
N VAL A 247 0.09 16.82 9.74
CA VAL A 247 -0.38 18.20 9.60
C VAL A 247 0.68 19.18 10.12
N THR A 248 1.25 18.92 11.30
CA THR A 248 2.35 19.71 11.88
C THR A 248 3.54 19.80 10.92
N LYS A 249 4.00 18.66 10.37
CA LYS A 249 5.11 18.63 9.42
C LYS A 249 4.78 19.40 8.14
N GLY A 250 3.61 19.15 7.55
CA GLY A 250 3.16 19.81 6.32
C GLY A 250 3.06 21.33 6.46
N TYR A 251 2.61 21.81 7.62
CA TYR A 251 2.60 23.23 7.94
C TYR A 251 4.01 23.80 8.06
N LYS A 252 4.90 23.16 8.81
CA LYS A 252 6.28 23.58 9.00
C LYS A 252 7.06 23.75 7.71
N ILE A 253 6.88 22.83 6.75
CA ILE A 253 7.56 22.90 5.45
C ILE A 253 6.79 23.69 4.40
N GLY A 254 5.65 24.30 4.78
CA GLY A 254 4.91 25.24 3.94
C GLY A 254 4.09 24.60 2.81
N ILE A 255 3.85 23.27 2.84
CA ILE A 255 3.02 22.62 1.80
C ILE A 255 1.53 22.83 2.04
N ILE A 256 1.14 23.06 3.29
CA ILE A 256 -0.25 23.34 3.66
C ILE A 256 -0.37 24.65 4.44
N ASN A 257 -1.53 25.26 4.25
CA ASN A 257 -2.10 26.29 5.14
C ASN A 257 -3.43 25.72 5.66
N GLY A 258 -3.97 26.29 6.74
CA GLY A 258 -5.32 25.99 7.19
C GLY A 258 -6.38 26.49 6.20
N ILE A 259 -7.63 26.18 6.49
CA ILE A 259 -8.79 26.87 5.89
C ILE A 259 -8.96 28.27 6.50
N SER A 260 -8.39 28.48 7.68
CA SER A 260 -8.18 29.76 8.35
C SER A 260 -6.82 29.75 9.08
N THR A 261 -6.50 30.83 9.80
CA THR A 261 -5.31 30.88 10.66
C THR A 261 -5.37 29.93 11.84
N GLU A 262 -6.56 29.51 12.27
CA GLU A 262 -6.81 28.70 13.46
C GLU A 262 -7.37 27.30 13.16
N GLU A 263 -7.77 27.04 11.91
CA GLU A 263 -8.39 25.77 11.50
C GLU A 263 -7.70 25.16 10.30
N PHE A 264 -7.34 23.89 10.40
CA PHE A 264 -6.85 23.09 9.27
C PHE A 264 -7.99 22.60 8.38
N GLY A 265 -9.14 22.26 8.96
CA GLY A 265 -10.27 21.63 8.29
C GLY A 265 -10.20 20.11 8.34
N ILE A 266 -9.96 19.51 9.52
CA ILE A 266 -9.95 18.08 9.73
C ILE A 266 -11.29 17.46 9.33
N GLY A 267 -11.22 16.33 8.59
CA GLY A 267 -12.38 15.60 8.09
C GLY A 267 -13.05 16.24 6.86
N ALA A 268 -12.65 17.44 6.45
CA ALA A 268 -13.19 18.07 5.25
C ALA A 268 -12.68 17.38 3.99
N ASN A 269 -13.60 17.12 3.03
CA ASN A 269 -13.22 16.63 1.72
C ASN A 269 -12.39 17.67 0.98
N LEU A 270 -11.36 17.21 0.28
CA LEU A 270 -10.48 18.10 -0.48
C LEU A 270 -11.03 18.34 -1.89
N THR A 271 -11.04 19.61 -2.32
CA THR A 271 -11.40 19.92 -3.71
C THR A 271 -10.23 19.64 -4.66
N ARG A 272 -10.54 19.47 -5.94
CA ARG A 272 -9.51 19.21 -6.97
C ARG A 272 -8.55 20.40 -7.14
N GLN A 273 -9.03 21.64 -7.02
CA GLN A 273 -8.16 22.80 -7.05
C GLN A 273 -7.26 22.93 -5.82
N ASP A 274 -7.74 22.54 -4.64
CA ASP A 274 -6.92 22.53 -3.42
C ASP A 274 -5.83 21.46 -3.48
N LEU A 275 -6.16 20.26 -4.01
CA LEU A 275 -5.15 19.24 -4.26
C LEU A 275 -4.05 19.75 -5.19
N ALA A 276 -4.39 20.47 -6.27
CA ALA A 276 -3.40 21.04 -7.17
C ALA A 276 -2.45 21.99 -6.44
N VAL A 277 -2.97 22.84 -5.56
CA VAL A 277 -2.17 23.78 -4.76
C VAL A 277 -1.21 23.03 -3.83
N ILE A 278 -1.71 22.04 -3.09
CA ILE A 278 -0.89 21.26 -2.15
C ILE A 278 0.18 20.48 -2.93
N ALA A 279 -0.17 19.84 -4.04
CA ALA A 279 0.75 19.07 -4.87
C ALA A 279 1.90 19.91 -5.43
N ILE A 280 1.64 21.12 -5.93
CA ILE A 280 2.67 22.02 -6.45
C ILE A 280 3.55 22.60 -5.34
N ARG A 281 3.00 22.93 -4.17
CA ARG A 281 3.80 23.34 -3.03
C ARG A 281 4.75 22.22 -2.59
N ALA A 282 4.24 21.00 -2.54
CA ALA A 282 5.02 19.82 -2.20
C ALA A 282 6.10 19.51 -3.26
N ALA A 283 5.76 19.62 -4.56
CA ALA A 283 6.73 19.48 -5.64
C ALA A 283 7.90 20.46 -5.49
N LYS A 284 7.59 21.73 -5.20
CA LYS A 284 8.63 22.77 -4.94
C LYS A 284 9.48 22.45 -3.72
N ALA A 285 8.86 22.02 -2.62
CA ALA A 285 9.57 21.65 -1.39
C ALA A 285 10.47 20.43 -1.58
N ALA A 286 10.08 19.50 -2.45
CA ALA A 286 10.86 18.30 -2.80
C ALA A 286 11.86 18.53 -3.95
N ASN A 287 11.99 19.77 -4.47
CA ASN A 287 12.82 20.11 -5.62
C ASN A 287 12.50 19.32 -6.89
N VAL A 288 11.20 18.94 -7.07
CA VAL A 288 10.73 18.36 -8.32
C VAL A 288 10.78 19.43 -9.41
N GLU A 289 11.31 19.06 -10.59
CA GLU A 289 11.43 19.98 -11.71
C GLU A 289 10.03 20.41 -12.21
N ILE A 290 9.78 21.71 -12.19
CA ILE A 290 8.59 22.35 -12.74
C ILE A 290 9.03 23.14 -13.97
N PRO A 291 8.38 22.97 -15.16
CA PRO A 291 8.75 23.71 -16.35
C PRO A 291 8.77 25.22 -16.11
N SER A 292 9.76 25.90 -16.66
CA SER A 292 9.85 27.36 -16.57
C SER A 292 8.83 28.06 -17.49
N ASP A 293 8.44 27.42 -18.59
CA ASP A 293 7.40 27.89 -19.51
C ASP A 293 6.06 27.23 -19.16
N ILE A 294 5.35 27.81 -18.19
CA ILE A 294 4.05 27.33 -17.75
C ILE A 294 2.97 27.80 -18.71
N LYS A 295 2.31 26.86 -19.36
CA LYS A 295 1.18 27.11 -20.26
C LYS A 295 -0.12 27.21 -19.49
N ALA A 296 -0.96 28.15 -19.87
CA ALA A 296 -2.33 28.23 -19.38
C ALA A 296 -3.10 26.95 -19.78
N ALA A 297 -3.75 26.32 -18.82
CA ALA A 297 -4.64 25.20 -19.08
C ALA A 297 -5.87 25.68 -19.87
N ASN A 298 -6.25 24.94 -20.91
CA ASN A 298 -7.35 25.29 -21.78
C ASN A 298 -8.68 24.62 -21.42
N PHE A 299 -8.90 24.36 -20.13
CA PHE A 299 -10.16 23.77 -19.66
C PHE A 299 -11.34 24.68 -19.93
N ILE A 300 -12.49 24.11 -20.33
CA ILE A 300 -13.70 24.89 -20.65
C ILE A 300 -14.28 25.62 -19.43
N ASP A 301 -13.94 25.16 -18.24
CA ASP A 301 -14.34 25.71 -16.93
C ASP A 301 -13.18 26.42 -16.21
N ALA A 302 -12.16 26.86 -16.95
CA ALA A 302 -11.01 27.57 -16.38
C ALA A 302 -11.37 28.80 -15.56
N ASP A 303 -12.47 29.50 -15.93
CA ASP A 303 -12.98 30.65 -15.20
C ASP A 303 -13.52 30.33 -13.80
N ALA A 304 -13.88 29.06 -13.56
CA ALA A 304 -14.33 28.59 -12.24
C ALA A 304 -13.17 28.24 -11.28
N ILE A 305 -11.93 28.23 -11.78
CA ILE A 305 -10.74 28.00 -10.96
C ILE A 305 -10.48 29.26 -10.14
N ALA A 306 -10.42 29.08 -8.81
CA ALA A 306 -10.12 30.18 -7.89
C ALA A 306 -8.72 30.78 -8.16
N ASP A 307 -8.57 32.09 -8.02
CA ASP A 307 -7.32 32.78 -8.35
C ASP A 307 -6.10 32.20 -7.65
N TYR A 308 -6.24 31.77 -6.40
CA TYR A 308 -5.16 31.14 -5.63
C TYR A 308 -4.69 29.79 -6.20
N ALA A 309 -5.50 29.13 -7.01
CA ALA A 309 -5.22 27.80 -7.56
C ALA A 309 -4.78 27.84 -9.03
N LYS A 310 -4.99 28.95 -9.75
CA LYS A 310 -4.71 29.04 -11.21
C LYS A 310 -3.28 28.66 -11.56
N ASP A 311 -2.30 29.19 -10.84
CA ASP A 311 -0.89 28.90 -11.11
C ASP A 311 -0.56 27.42 -10.89
N ALA A 312 -1.12 26.82 -9.84
CA ALA A 312 -0.90 25.42 -9.53
C ALA A 312 -1.55 24.49 -10.57
N VAL A 313 -2.76 24.80 -10.99
CA VAL A 313 -3.45 24.04 -12.05
C VAL A 313 -2.69 24.14 -13.37
N ASN A 314 -2.24 25.33 -13.75
CA ASN A 314 -1.45 25.55 -14.96
C ASN A 314 -0.11 24.81 -14.91
N ALA A 315 0.56 24.78 -13.75
CA ALA A 315 1.79 24.05 -13.57
C ALA A 315 1.58 22.53 -13.73
N LEU A 316 0.60 21.93 -13.04
CA LEU A 316 0.28 20.52 -13.20
C LEU A 316 -0.14 20.14 -14.63
N TYR A 317 -0.87 21.04 -15.31
CA TYR A 317 -1.22 20.87 -16.72
C TYR A 317 0.04 20.88 -17.60
N SER A 318 0.95 21.85 -17.41
CA SER A 318 2.21 21.93 -18.15
C SER A 318 3.15 20.76 -17.90
N MET A 319 3.10 20.18 -16.71
CA MET A 319 3.81 18.93 -16.36
C MET A 319 3.17 17.67 -16.97
N GLY A 320 2.00 17.78 -17.63
CA GLY A 320 1.24 16.66 -18.15
C GLY A 320 0.68 15.72 -17.05
N ILE A 321 0.51 16.23 -15.83
CA ILE A 321 0.00 15.48 -14.68
C ILE A 321 -1.52 15.47 -14.68
N ILE A 322 -2.15 16.57 -15.07
CA ILE A 322 -3.59 16.69 -15.20
C ILE A 322 -3.96 17.05 -16.64
N ASN A 323 -5.01 16.40 -17.16
CA ASN A 323 -5.53 16.61 -18.52
C ASN A 323 -7.03 16.91 -18.57
N GLY A 324 -7.66 17.06 -17.40
CA GLY A 324 -9.11 17.23 -17.27
C GLY A 324 -9.88 15.90 -17.29
N LYS A 325 -11.19 16.03 -17.10
CA LYS A 325 -12.20 14.98 -17.26
C LYS A 325 -12.77 15.02 -18.69
N ASP A 326 -13.69 14.12 -18.99
CA ASP A 326 -14.41 14.11 -20.26
C ASP A 326 -14.98 15.49 -20.59
N GLY A 327 -14.87 15.90 -21.87
CA GLY A 327 -15.28 17.23 -22.32
C GLY A 327 -14.27 18.33 -21.98
N ASN A 328 -13.04 18.01 -21.62
CA ASN A 328 -11.98 18.97 -21.27
C ASN A 328 -12.33 19.87 -20.06
N VAL A 329 -12.93 19.27 -19.02
CA VAL A 329 -13.35 19.93 -17.79
C VAL A 329 -12.34 19.65 -16.67
N PHE A 330 -11.89 20.70 -15.94
CA PHE A 330 -11.07 20.51 -14.74
C PHE A 330 -11.91 20.15 -13.51
N ALA A 331 -13.10 20.71 -13.39
CA ALA A 331 -14.01 20.60 -12.26
C ALA A 331 -13.36 21.03 -10.92
N PRO A 332 -12.97 22.33 -10.77
CA PRO A 332 -12.15 22.78 -9.65
C PRO A 332 -12.79 22.58 -8.28
N ASN A 333 -14.12 22.68 -8.20
CA ASN A 333 -14.89 22.60 -6.96
C ASN A 333 -15.39 21.17 -6.63
N ASP A 334 -15.22 20.20 -7.54
CA ASP A 334 -15.51 18.81 -7.25
C ASP A 334 -14.57 18.30 -6.17
N TYR A 335 -15.07 17.43 -5.31
CA TYR A 335 -14.21 16.71 -4.37
C TYR A 335 -13.33 15.71 -5.11
N CYS A 336 -12.08 15.65 -4.69
CA CYS A 336 -11.12 14.73 -5.25
C CYS A 336 -11.35 13.31 -4.73
N THR A 337 -11.37 12.33 -5.63
CA THR A 337 -11.45 10.93 -5.24
C THR A 337 -10.09 10.40 -4.80
N ARG A 338 -10.09 9.29 -4.07
CA ARG A 338 -8.85 8.61 -3.63
C ARG A 338 -8.00 8.16 -4.83
N ALA A 339 -8.63 7.70 -5.92
CA ALA A 339 -7.93 7.34 -7.15
C ALA A 339 -7.28 8.55 -7.84
N GLU A 340 -7.99 9.68 -7.92
CA GLU A 340 -7.46 10.93 -8.47
C GLU A 340 -6.27 11.44 -7.64
N ALA A 341 -6.41 11.41 -6.32
CA ALA A 341 -5.34 11.79 -5.39
C ALA A 341 -4.10 10.93 -5.55
N ALA A 342 -4.27 9.60 -5.60
CA ALA A 342 -3.17 8.66 -5.83
C ALA A 342 -2.48 8.93 -7.18
N LYS A 343 -3.25 9.12 -8.26
CA LYS A 343 -2.70 9.36 -9.60
C LYS A 343 -1.91 10.66 -9.68
N ILE A 344 -2.43 11.74 -9.14
CA ILE A 344 -1.73 13.05 -9.12
C ILE A 344 -0.45 12.94 -8.29
N THR A 345 -0.53 12.39 -7.09
CA THR A 345 0.63 12.21 -6.21
C THR A 345 1.71 11.34 -6.86
N TYR A 346 1.34 10.19 -7.44
CA TYR A 346 2.27 9.33 -8.15
C TYR A 346 2.95 10.04 -9.31
N ASN A 347 2.18 10.75 -10.12
CA ASN A 347 2.73 11.44 -11.28
C ASN A 347 3.68 12.59 -10.90
N VAL A 348 3.42 13.27 -9.77
CA VAL A 348 4.30 14.34 -9.28
C VAL A 348 5.64 13.79 -8.83
N PHE A 349 5.68 12.69 -8.07
CA PHE A 349 6.88 12.28 -7.35
C PHE A 349 7.62 11.09 -7.99
N PHE A 350 6.95 10.25 -8.79
CA PHE A 350 7.55 8.98 -9.25
C PHE A 350 7.55 8.79 -10.76
N LYS A 351 6.69 9.50 -11.51
CA LYS A 351 6.63 9.30 -12.97
C LYS A 351 7.87 9.82 -13.70
N GLN A 352 8.59 10.76 -13.13
CA GLN A 352 9.79 11.33 -13.76
C GLN A 352 10.98 10.36 -13.74
N GLU A 353 11.05 9.48 -12.73
CA GLU A 353 12.09 8.46 -12.63
C GLU A 353 11.96 7.36 -13.70
N ALA A 354 10.77 7.13 -14.23
CA ALA A 354 10.52 6.10 -15.26
C ALA A 354 10.95 6.52 -16.67
N ASN A 355 11.30 7.80 -16.87
CA ASN A 355 11.69 8.36 -18.17
C ASN A 355 13.16 8.85 -18.21
N ALA A 356 13.92 8.65 -17.15
CA ALA A 356 15.35 8.92 -17.05
C ALA A 356 16.17 7.64 -17.16
#